data_2ea2a3d653735d0c9636bb362594fcf0
#
_entry.id   2ea2a3d653735d0c9636bb362594fcf0
#
_cell.length_a   1.000
_cell.length_b   1.000
_cell.length_c   1.000
_cell.angle_alpha   90.00
_cell.angle_beta   90.00
_cell.angle_gamma   90.00
#
_symmetry.space_group_name_H-M   'P 1'
#
loop_
_entity.id
_entity.type
_entity.pdbx_description
1 polymer ?
#
loop_
_entity_poly.entity_id
_entity_poly.type
_entity_poly.pdbx_seq_one_letter_code
_entity_poly.pdbx_strand_id
1 'polypeptide(L)'
;MLWADPTGLSRCFWRKVTNFRGNKVYQRDDIFDPNAEFNGETNLQRMRRGVAPIGTDGNSVELHHMLQSHDGPIAEVTSSFHKQNYSTLHINPNSIPSGIDRPEFNSWKRKYWKDRATGLESTNNGC
;
A
#
# COMPACT_ATOMS: atom_id res chain seq x y z
N MET A 1 -20.38 -14.98 -11.30
CA MET A 1 -20.21 -14.31 -10.90
C MET A 1 -20.82 -13.95 -10.40
N LEU A 2 -20.83 -13.78 -10.13
CA LEU A 2 -21.05 -13.26 -9.81
C LEU A 2 -21.03 -12.57 -9.30
N TRP A 3 -20.80 -12.91 -8.71
CA TRP A 3 -20.70 -11.93 -8.09
C TRP A 3 -20.68 -10.89 -8.91
N ALA A 4 -21.31 -10.18 -8.57
CA ALA A 4 -21.69 -9.18 -9.39
C ALA A 4 -20.67 -8.26 -9.87
N ASP A 5 -19.50 -8.46 -9.55
CA ASP A 5 -18.43 -7.66 -10.08
C ASP A 5 -18.06 -8.14 -11.46
N PRO A 6 -18.45 -7.44 -12.50
CA PRO A 6 -18.18 -7.88 -13.85
C PRO A 6 -16.69 -7.93 -14.16
N THR A 7 -15.88 -7.24 -13.38
CA THR A 7 -14.44 -7.28 -13.57
C THR A 7 -13.78 -8.37 -12.75
N GLY A 8 -14.45 -8.90 -11.76
CA GLY A 8 -13.86 -9.84 -10.84
C GLY A 8 -12.83 -9.24 -9.91
N LEU A 9 -12.61 -7.93 -9.95
CA LEU A 9 -11.52 -7.30 -9.21
C LEU A 9 -11.84 -7.07 -7.76
N SER A 10 -13.09 -6.78 -7.40
CA SER A 10 -13.38 -6.44 -6.02
C SER A 10 -13.14 -7.58 -5.05
N ARG A 11 -13.26 -8.82 -5.51
CA ARG A 11 -12.90 -9.94 -4.64
C ARG A 11 -11.42 -9.99 -4.33
N CYS A 12 -10.59 -9.57 -5.26
CA CYS A 12 -9.15 -9.50 -5.06
C CYS A 12 -8.80 -8.38 -4.12
N PHE A 13 -9.42 -7.22 -4.32
CA PHE A 13 -9.09 -6.03 -3.56
C PHE A 13 -9.26 -6.21 -2.07
N TRP A 14 -10.39 -6.77 -1.70
CA TRP A 14 -10.81 -6.73 -0.31
C TRP A 14 -10.16 -7.77 0.57
N ARG A 15 -9.47 -8.70 -0.04
CA ARG A 15 -8.96 -9.83 0.72
C ARG A 15 -7.47 -10.03 0.59
N LYS A 16 -6.81 -9.10 -0.04
CA LYS A 16 -5.41 -9.30 -0.34
C LYS A 16 -4.56 -8.99 0.87
N VAL A 17 -4.01 -10.03 1.44
CA VAL A 17 -3.13 -9.94 2.58
C VAL A 17 -1.90 -10.75 2.25
N THR A 18 -0.73 -10.19 2.46
CA THR A 18 0.53 -10.88 2.21
C THR A 18 1.48 -10.69 3.38
N ASN A 19 2.54 -11.49 3.42
CA ASN A 19 3.63 -11.28 4.36
C ASN A 19 4.83 -10.81 3.58
N PHE A 20 5.42 -9.71 4.01
CA PHE A 20 6.62 -9.19 3.38
C PHE A 20 7.64 -8.89 4.47
N ARG A 21 8.75 -9.63 4.46
CA ARG A 21 9.86 -9.47 5.39
C ARG A 21 9.43 -9.42 6.85
N GLY A 22 8.48 -10.30 7.20
CA GLY A 22 8.00 -10.41 8.56
C GLY A 22 6.81 -9.55 8.92
N ASN A 23 6.37 -8.68 8.03
CA ASN A 23 5.19 -7.84 8.26
C ASN A 23 4.01 -8.34 7.44
N LYS A 24 2.85 -8.41 8.08
CA LYS A 24 1.60 -8.64 7.39
C LYS A 24 1.19 -7.34 6.73
N VAL A 25 0.87 -7.38 5.43
CA VAL A 25 0.48 -6.19 4.68
C VAL A 25 -0.91 -6.39 4.10
N TYR A 26 -1.80 -5.44 4.37
CA TYR A 26 -3.14 -5.39 3.79
C TYR A 26 -3.07 -4.54 2.54
N GLN A 27 -3.17 -5.20 1.37
CA GLN A 27 -3.00 -4.56 0.07
C GLN A 27 -4.33 -4.15 -0.52
N ARG A 28 -4.34 -3.04 -1.24
CA ARG A 28 -5.52 -2.52 -1.92
C ARG A 28 -5.17 -2.22 -3.38
N ASP A 29 -5.77 -2.97 -4.30
CA ASP A 29 -5.57 -2.71 -5.74
C ASP A 29 -6.52 -1.64 -6.27
N ASP A 30 -7.50 -1.23 -5.47
CA ASP A 30 -8.51 -0.27 -5.89
C ASP A 30 -8.14 1.18 -5.61
N ILE A 31 -7.02 1.44 -4.96
CA ILE A 31 -6.63 2.81 -4.61
C ILE A 31 -5.57 3.39 -5.53
N PHE A 32 -5.07 2.63 -6.49
CA PHE A 32 -4.18 3.15 -7.52
C PHE A 32 -4.31 2.31 -8.79
N ASP A 33 -3.95 2.92 -9.93
CA ASP A 33 -3.95 2.25 -11.23
C ASP A 33 -2.49 2.08 -11.67
N PRO A 34 -2.01 0.84 -11.82
CA PRO A 34 -0.61 0.61 -12.23
C PRO A 34 -0.25 1.28 -13.55
N ASN A 35 -1.22 1.46 -14.44
CA ASN A 35 -0.99 2.00 -15.76
C ASN A 35 -1.20 3.51 -15.85
N ALA A 36 -1.66 4.16 -14.80
CA ALA A 36 -1.84 5.60 -14.80
C ALA A 36 -0.49 6.30 -14.88
N GLU A 37 -0.43 7.36 -15.70
CA GLU A 37 0.80 8.11 -15.90
C GLU A 37 0.75 9.45 -15.20
N PHE A 38 1.87 9.81 -14.59
CA PHE A 38 2.07 11.10 -13.93
C PHE A 38 3.46 11.57 -14.29
N ASN A 39 3.54 12.74 -14.92
CA ASN A 39 4.84 13.30 -15.35
C ASN A 39 5.64 12.36 -16.27
N GLY A 40 4.93 11.64 -17.14
CA GLY A 40 5.58 10.77 -18.12
C GLY A 40 6.00 9.41 -17.58
N GLU A 41 5.62 9.07 -16.35
CA GLU A 41 5.98 7.82 -15.72
C GLU A 41 4.72 7.13 -15.22
N THR A 42 4.58 5.82 -15.50
CA THR A 42 3.45 5.05 -14.97
C THR A 42 3.69 4.72 -13.50
N ASN A 43 2.60 4.41 -12.80
CA ASN A 43 2.70 3.95 -11.42
C ASN A 43 3.56 2.69 -11.32
N LEU A 44 3.44 1.78 -12.27
CA LEU A 44 4.24 0.58 -12.28
C LEU A 44 5.74 0.92 -12.38
N GLN A 45 6.09 1.88 -13.24
CA GLN A 45 7.47 2.33 -13.36
C GLN A 45 7.97 2.97 -12.06
N ARG A 46 7.12 3.76 -11.39
CA ARG A 46 7.49 4.33 -10.09
C ARG A 46 7.80 3.22 -9.08
N MET A 47 6.94 2.22 -9.02
CA MET A 47 7.08 1.11 -8.07
C MET A 47 8.33 0.28 -8.35
N ARG A 48 8.67 0.10 -9.61
CA ARG A 48 9.89 -0.64 -9.99
C ARG A 48 11.16 0.01 -9.46
N ARG A 49 11.15 1.32 -9.28
CA ARG A 49 12.30 2.01 -8.68
C ARG A 49 12.13 2.25 -7.19
N GLY A 50 11.13 1.62 -6.58
CA GLY A 50 10.95 1.65 -5.13
C GLY A 50 10.17 2.86 -4.62
N VAL A 51 9.40 3.51 -5.48
CA VAL A 51 8.60 4.69 -5.13
C VAL A 51 7.13 4.29 -5.09
N ALA A 52 6.39 4.83 -4.13
CA ALA A 52 4.97 4.56 -4.02
C ALA A 52 4.21 5.04 -5.25
N PRO A 53 3.16 4.32 -5.67
CA PRO A 53 2.32 4.80 -6.76
C PRO A 53 1.51 6.00 -6.34
N ILE A 54 1.00 6.74 -7.32
CA ILE A 54 0.06 7.84 -7.07
C ILE A 54 -1.33 7.23 -6.98
N GLY A 55 -2.03 7.51 -5.90
CA GLY A 55 -3.35 6.97 -5.64
C GLY A 55 -4.46 7.71 -6.36
N THR A 56 -5.67 7.23 -6.18
CA THR A 56 -6.87 7.82 -6.80
C THR A 56 -7.15 9.24 -6.30
N ASP A 57 -6.56 9.63 -5.18
CA ASP A 57 -6.68 10.99 -4.66
C ASP A 57 -5.62 11.95 -5.21
N GLY A 58 -4.78 11.49 -6.13
CA GLY A 58 -3.72 12.32 -6.72
C GLY A 58 -2.47 12.43 -5.87
N ASN A 59 -2.41 11.76 -4.74
CA ASN A 59 -1.26 11.77 -3.85
C ASN A 59 -0.64 10.38 -3.76
N SER A 60 0.62 10.32 -3.32
CA SER A 60 1.28 9.02 -3.15
C SER A 60 0.53 8.15 -2.15
N VAL A 61 0.39 6.87 -2.50
CA VAL A 61 -0.16 5.88 -1.57
C VAL A 61 0.77 5.74 -0.37
N GLU A 62 0.19 5.64 0.80
CA GLU A 62 0.95 5.55 2.05
C GLU A 62 0.91 4.13 2.61
N LEU A 63 1.97 3.75 3.27
CA LEU A 63 2.06 2.51 4.02
C LEU A 63 1.98 2.86 5.50
N HIS A 64 0.88 2.47 6.12
CA HIS A 64 0.59 2.86 7.50
C HIS A 64 0.74 1.67 8.43
N HIS A 65 1.54 1.83 9.49
CA HIS A 65 1.59 0.85 10.56
C HIS A 65 0.29 0.94 11.35
N MET A 66 -0.44 -0.15 11.42
CA MET A 66 -1.72 -0.17 12.13
C MET A 66 -1.52 -0.09 13.64
N LEU A 67 -0.41 -0.64 14.11
CA LEU A 67 0.08 -0.44 15.47
C LEU A 67 1.44 0.22 15.33
N GLN A 68 1.77 1.20 16.14
CA GLN A 68 3.05 1.89 16.01
C GLN A 68 4.19 1.03 16.54
N SER A 69 4.37 -0.14 15.93
CA SER A 69 5.48 -1.02 16.21
C SER A 69 6.06 -1.52 14.89
N HIS A 70 7.38 -1.72 14.86
CA HIS A 70 8.09 -2.06 13.63
C HIS A 70 7.59 -3.36 13.01
N ASP A 71 7.24 -4.35 13.83
CA ASP A 71 6.81 -5.66 13.37
C ASP A 71 5.30 -5.79 13.21
N GLY A 72 4.56 -4.70 13.41
CA GLY A 72 3.11 -4.74 13.33
C GLY A 72 2.60 -4.81 11.90
N PRO A 73 1.28 -5.04 11.74
CA PRO A 73 0.67 -5.07 10.42
C PRO A 73 0.67 -3.69 9.77
N ILE A 74 0.77 -3.69 8.44
CA ILE A 74 0.85 -2.48 7.63
C ILE A 74 -0.32 -2.50 6.64
N ALA A 75 -0.90 -1.34 6.38
CA ALA A 75 -1.98 -1.21 5.41
C ALA A 75 -1.61 -0.19 4.33
N GLU A 76 -1.98 -0.51 3.09
CA GLU A 76 -1.94 0.46 2.00
C GLU A 76 -3.15 1.37 2.13
N VAL A 77 -2.93 2.67 2.19
CA VAL A 77 -4.03 3.64 2.34
C VAL A 77 -3.76 4.84 1.43
N THR A 78 -4.82 5.52 1.03
CA THR A 78 -4.64 6.81 0.36
C THR A 78 -4.19 7.84 1.38
N SER A 79 -3.48 8.85 0.89
CA SER A 79 -3.07 9.97 1.74
C SER A 79 -4.29 10.67 2.34
N SER A 80 -5.33 10.86 1.54
CA SER A 80 -6.57 11.49 2.00
C SER A 80 -7.24 10.71 3.11
N PHE A 81 -7.31 9.39 2.96
CA PHE A 81 -7.88 8.54 4.00
C PHE A 81 -7.07 8.63 5.29
N HIS A 82 -5.75 8.60 5.17
CA HIS A 82 -4.87 8.68 6.33
C HIS A 82 -5.08 9.99 7.09
N LYS A 83 -5.15 11.11 6.36
CA LYS A 83 -5.34 12.41 6.98
C LYS A 83 -6.70 12.54 7.65
N GLN A 84 -7.75 12.06 7.00
CA GLN A 84 -9.11 12.13 7.53
C GLN A 84 -9.31 11.29 8.78
N ASN A 85 -8.52 10.23 8.90
CA ASN A 85 -8.69 9.26 9.97
C ASN A 85 -7.49 9.20 10.91
N TYR A 86 -6.75 10.29 10.99
CA TYR A 86 -5.49 10.32 11.76
C TYR A 86 -5.67 9.83 13.20
N SER A 87 -6.65 10.36 13.90
CA SER A 87 -6.86 10.00 15.31
C SER A 87 -7.30 8.56 15.49
N THR A 88 -7.98 8.00 14.50
CA THR A 88 -8.41 6.59 14.52
C THR A 88 -7.25 5.65 14.20
N LEU A 89 -6.42 6.04 13.23
CA LEU A 89 -5.34 5.18 12.76
C LEU A 89 -4.11 5.22 13.67
N HIS A 90 -3.91 6.30 14.39
CA HIS A 90 -2.76 6.46 15.28
C HIS A 90 -3.18 6.17 16.72
N ILE A 91 -2.90 4.95 17.14
CA ILE A 91 -3.33 4.47 18.46
C ILE A 91 -2.49 5.08 19.59
N ASN A 92 -1.20 5.24 19.36
CA ASN A 92 -0.31 5.77 20.37
C ASN A 92 -0.37 7.30 20.38
N PRO A 93 -0.49 7.94 21.54
CA PRO A 93 -0.38 9.39 21.63
C PRO A 93 0.98 9.87 21.13
N ASN A 94 1.04 11.09 20.63
CA ASN A 94 2.30 11.67 20.15
C ASN A 94 3.37 11.78 21.24
N SER A 95 2.95 11.75 22.50
CA SER A 95 3.88 11.80 23.62
C SER A 95 4.58 10.47 23.86
N ILE A 96 4.11 9.40 23.26
CA ILE A 96 4.73 8.07 23.38
C ILE A 96 5.61 7.85 22.17
N PRO A 97 6.90 7.53 22.35
CA PRO A 97 7.78 7.27 21.21
C PRO A 97 7.26 6.12 20.37
N SER A 98 7.37 6.27 19.06
CA SER A 98 7.03 5.20 18.13
C SER A 98 8.09 4.12 18.18
N GLY A 99 7.67 2.84 18.06
CA GLY A 99 8.59 1.72 17.93
C GLY A 99 9.13 1.54 16.52
N ILE A 100 8.91 2.50 15.63
CA ILE A 100 9.29 2.38 14.23
C ILE A 100 10.67 2.99 13.99
N ASP A 101 11.58 2.19 13.42
CA ASP A 101 12.88 2.66 12.98
C ASP A 101 12.71 3.27 11.58
N ARG A 102 12.81 4.59 11.47
CA ARG A 102 12.54 5.29 10.21
C ARG A 102 13.47 4.93 9.06
N PRO A 103 14.80 4.91 9.25
CA PRO A 103 15.68 4.49 8.16
C PRO A 103 15.40 3.07 7.69
N GLU A 104 15.17 2.16 8.61
CA GLU A 104 14.85 0.77 8.28
C GLU A 104 13.52 0.67 7.57
N PHE A 105 12.50 1.40 8.02
CA PHE A 105 11.21 1.41 7.38
C PHE A 105 11.28 2.02 5.97
N ASN A 106 12.05 3.06 5.77
CA ASN A 106 12.23 3.64 4.44
C ASN A 106 12.87 2.65 3.47
N SER A 107 13.84 1.88 3.95
CA SER A 107 14.45 0.80 3.16
C SER A 107 13.42 -0.30 2.86
N TRP A 108 12.65 -0.68 3.86
CA TRP A 108 11.59 -1.69 3.73
C TRP A 108 10.56 -1.26 2.68
N LYS A 109 10.14 0.02 2.70
CA LYS A 109 9.17 0.54 1.75
C LYS A 109 9.67 0.45 0.31
N ARG A 110 10.93 0.80 0.08
CA ARG A 110 11.50 0.72 -1.27
C ARG A 110 11.46 -0.71 -1.79
N LYS A 111 11.85 -1.65 -0.96
CA LYS A 111 11.84 -3.07 -1.32
C LYS A 111 10.42 -3.57 -1.52
N TYR A 112 9.51 -3.11 -0.69
CA TYR A 112 8.11 -3.50 -0.77
C TYR A 112 7.49 -3.08 -2.11
N TRP A 113 7.67 -1.81 -2.50
CA TRP A 113 7.07 -1.34 -3.75
C TRP A 113 7.64 -2.04 -4.97
N LYS A 114 8.93 -2.38 -4.96
CA LYS A 114 9.53 -3.19 -6.03
C LYS A 114 8.89 -4.57 -6.10
N ASP A 115 8.72 -5.20 -4.97
CA ASP A 115 8.08 -6.52 -4.91
C ASP A 115 6.62 -6.46 -5.35
N ARG A 116 5.93 -5.40 -4.96
CA ARG A 116 4.54 -5.16 -5.33
C ARG A 116 4.40 -5.04 -6.85
N ALA A 117 5.31 -4.33 -7.50
CA ALA A 117 5.33 -4.21 -8.95
C ALA A 117 5.50 -5.57 -9.62
N THR A 118 6.43 -6.37 -9.13
CA THR A 118 6.65 -7.73 -9.65
C THR A 118 5.39 -8.57 -9.52
N GLY A 119 4.71 -8.48 -8.39
CA GLY A 119 3.47 -9.21 -8.17
C GLY A 119 2.37 -8.79 -9.13
N LEU A 120 2.24 -7.50 -9.39
CA LEU A 120 1.24 -6.99 -10.33
C LEU A 120 1.52 -7.45 -11.75
N GLU A 121 2.79 -7.53 -12.13
CA GLU A 121 3.16 -7.99 -13.46
C GLU A 121 2.90 -9.48 -13.66
N SER A 122 3.08 -10.28 -12.61
CA SER A 122 2.91 -11.72 -12.73
C SER A 122 1.46 -12.17 -12.53
N THR A 123 0.61 -11.33 -11.96
CA THR A 123 -0.77 -11.70 -11.67
C THR A 123 -1.77 -10.80 -12.37
N ASN A 124 -1.42 -10.28 -13.53
CA ASN A 124 -2.27 -9.33 -14.22
C ASN A 124 -3.59 -9.93 -14.70
N ASN A 125 -3.77 -11.22 -14.60
CA ASN A 125 -5.00 -11.89 -15.00
C ASN A 125 -5.92 -12.17 -13.82
N GLY A 126 -5.74 -11.48 -12.75
CA GLY A 126 -6.69 -11.56 -11.68
C GLY A 126 -6.11 -12.04 -10.38
N CYS A 127 -6.94 -12.56 -9.59
CA CYS A 127 -6.60 -12.86 -8.24
C CYS A 127 -5.89 -14.17 -8.10
#